data_83b161ec6ee1acddc6504e3c324a1182
#
_entry.id   83b161ec6ee1acddc6504e3c324a1182
#
_cell.length_a   1.000
_cell.length_b   1.000
_cell.length_c   1.000
_cell.angle_alpha   90.00
_cell.angle_beta   90.00
_cell.angle_gamma   90.00
#
_symmetry.space_group_name_H-M   'P 1'
#
loop_
_entity.id
_entity.type
_entity.pdbx_description
1 polymer ?
#
loop_
_entity_poly.entity_id
_entity_poly.type
_entity_poly.pdbx_seq_one_letter_code
_entity_poly.pdbx_strand_id
1 'polypeptide(L)'
;NVGVAIVMDVPTGDIKAIVNMEKCFDGEYREIHNHAVSDLLEPGSVFKPASLLVALDDGVVDTTYRVETGCGVWQMYGRDMKDHNWRKGGYGMLTFAKTLWYSSNIGVSRIIDDHYRNCPEKFVQGIYRTGLHDDLKIPLVGATPARIRMPHRNSHGQYDNWAKTSLPWMSIGYETQVPPISTLTFYNTIANNGKMMRPRFVSKVVKNGETIMEFPPEVMREQIAKPQSIKKMQTILEQVVSLGLGKKAGSPNFKVAGKTGTAQVSKGAGGYKNGITNYLVSFAGYFPADNPRYSCIVCIQKSGLPASGGSMSGKVFHDIAEGIMAQSLKLDVKDAKDSASIFVPDVKNGNVLAADYVLTHLGIKTNTNWSGSYANGNPIWGKAERIGSRSIKLFKEKQYGKSTVPDITGMGARDAIFCMESRGIRTRIHGRGKVIK
;
A
#
# COMPACT_ATOMS: atom_id res chain seq x y z
N ASN A 1 -1.57 -3.91 20.36
CA ASN A 1 -1.18 -3.89 18.96
C ASN A 1 -2.41 -3.96 18.07
N VAL A 2 -2.49 -3.10 17.07
CA VAL A 2 -3.59 -3.04 16.09
C VAL A 2 -2.99 -3.11 14.70
N GLY A 3 -3.63 -3.83 13.78
CA GLY A 3 -3.29 -3.89 12.37
C GLY A 3 -4.52 -3.58 11.51
N VAL A 4 -4.35 -2.67 10.55
CA VAL A 4 -5.40 -2.28 9.60
C VAL A 4 -4.86 -2.45 8.18
N ALA A 5 -5.66 -3.02 7.30
CA ALA A 5 -5.41 -3.00 5.87
C ALA A 5 -6.71 -2.70 5.11
N ILE A 6 -6.64 -1.82 4.12
CA ILE A 6 -7.77 -1.47 3.26
C ILE A 6 -7.30 -1.50 1.81
N VAL A 7 -8.08 -2.11 0.94
CA VAL A 7 -7.87 -2.10 -0.52
C VAL A 7 -9.07 -1.47 -1.20
N MET A 8 -8.81 -0.52 -2.09
CA MET A 8 -9.83 0.25 -2.79
C MET A 8 -9.57 0.20 -4.30
N ASP A 9 -10.62 0.02 -5.07
CA ASP A 9 -10.59 0.12 -6.53
C ASP A 9 -10.43 1.58 -6.96
N VAL A 10 -9.48 1.87 -7.84
CA VAL A 10 -9.13 3.24 -8.19
C VAL A 10 -10.26 3.96 -8.93
N PRO A 11 -10.83 3.43 -10.02
CA PRO A 11 -11.83 4.17 -10.80
C PRO A 11 -13.20 4.28 -10.12
N THR A 12 -13.57 3.35 -9.24
CA THR A 12 -14.93 3.28 -8.68
C THR A 12 -15.03 3.70 -7.22
N GLY A 13 -13.92 3.64 -6.48
CA GLY A 13 -13.96 3.85 -5.03
C GLY A 13 -14.44 2.64 -4.22
N ASP A 14 -14.62 1.48 -4.87
CA ASP A 14 -15.07 0.26 -4.18
C ASP A 14 -14.08 -0.22 -3.15
N ILE A 15 -14.52 -0.43 -1.95
CA ILE A 15 -13.73 -1.11 -0.93
C ILE A 15 -13.75 -2.61 -1.22
N LYS A 16 -12.62 -3.12 -1.72
CA LYS A 16 -12.47 -4.54 -2.08
C LYS A 16 -12.12 -5.41 -0.88
N ALA A 17 -11.42 -4.85 0.09
CA ALA A 17 -11.11 -5.51 1.35
C ALA A 17 -10.90 -4.47 2.45
N ILE A 18 -11.30 -4.81 3.66
CA ILE A 18 -11.06 -4.05 4.88
C ILE A 18 -10.81 -5.05 6.00
N VAL A 19 -9.70 -4.89 6.70
CA VAL A 19 -9.27 -5.79 7.78
C VAL A 19 -8.86 -4.95 8.98
N ASN A 20 -9.33 -5.33 10.16
CA ASN A 20 -9.03 -4.69 11.43
C ASN A 20 -8.64 -5.76 12.46
N MET A 21 -7.36 -5.91 12.74
CA MET A 21 -6.87 -6.91 13.70
C MET A 21 -6.40 -6.24 14.98
N GLU A 22 -6.99 -6.61 16.09
CA GLU A 22 -6.65 -6.11 17.42
C GLU A 22 -6.20 -7.25 18.31
N LYS A 23 -5.08 -7.05 19.06
CA LYS A 23 -4.58 -8.04 20.01
C LYS A 23 -5.43 -8.02 21.28
N CYS A 24 -6.11 -9.13 21.57
CA CYS A 24 -6.92 -9.34 22.75
C CYS A 24 -6.10 -9.68 24.01
N PHE A 25 -6.75 -9.68 25.18
CA PHE A 25 -6.12 -10.03 26.46
C PHE A 25 -5.61 -11.46 26.51
N ASP A 26 -6.23 -12.38 25.78
CA ASP A 26 -5.82 -13.79 25.66
C ASP A 26 -4.62 -13.99 24.70
N GLY A 27 -4.13 -12.89 24.09
CA GLY A 27 -3.01 -12.90 23.16
C GLY A 27 -3.38 -13.13 21.71
N GLU A 28 -4.63 -13.51 21.42
CA GLU A 28 -5.14 -13.71 20.07
C GLU A 28 -5.45 -12.40 19.37
N TYR A 29 -5.48 -12.43 18.03
CA TYR A 29 -5.87 -11.29 17.21
C TYR A 29 -7.27 -11.49 16.64
N ARG A 30 -8.15 -10.51 16.87
CA ARG A 30 -9.56 -10.54 16.39
C ARG A 30 -9.98 -9.21 15.82
N GLU A 31 -10.99 -9.22 14.98
CA GLU A 31 -11.70 -8.02 14.51
C GLU A 31 -12.77 -7.64 15.53
N ILE A 32 -12.50 -6.61 16.34
CA ILE A 32 -13.41 -6.12 17.39
C ILE A 32 -13.90 -4.72 17.03
N HIS A 33 -12.97 -3.81 16.70
CA HIS A 33 -13.27 -2.43 16.35
C HIS A 33 -12.88 -2.13 14.91
N ASN A 34 -13.64 -1.27 14.25
CA ASN A 34 -13.34 -0.86 12.88
C ASN A 34 -12.36 0.32 12.86
N HIS A 35 -11.11 0.06 13.25
CA HIS A 35 -10.03 1.05 13.30
C HIS A 35 -9.79 1.76 11.97
N ALA A 36 -10.10 1.10 10.86
CA ALA A 36 -9.94 1.64 9.51
C ALA A 36 -10.73 2.94 9.28
N VAL A 37 -11.88 3.09 9.94
CA VAL A 37 -12.80 4.22 9.77
C VAL A 37 -12.96 5.08 11.02
N SER A 38 -12.55 4.56 12.19
CA SER A 38 -12.78 5.24 13.48
C SER A 38 -11.54 5.90 14.06
N ASP A 39 -10.32 5.38 13.77
CA ASP A 39 -9.12 5.82 14.45
C ASP A 39 -8.69 7.22 14.00
N LEU A 40 -8.84 8.17 14.90
CA LEU A 40 -8.37 9.55 14.75
C LEU A 40 -6.93 9.66 15.27
N LEU A 41 -5.97 9.26 14.44
CA LEU A 41 -4.55 9.32 14.74
C LEU A 41 -3.82 10.32 13.84
N GLU A 42 -2.68 10.79 14.33
CA GLU A 42 -1.77 11.60 13.53
C GLU A 42 -1.14 10.72 12.44
N PRO A 43 -1.39 11.01 11.15
CA PRO A 43 -0.95 10.14 10.06
C PRO A 43 0.57 10.15 9.85
N GLY A 44 1.27 11.18 10.35
CA GLY A 44 2.69 11.37 10.15
C GLY A 44 3.07 11.47 8.68
N SER A 45 4.17 10.86 8.29
CA SER A 45 4.79 11.07 6.97
C SER A 45 3.96 10.66 5.75
N VAL A 46 2.86 9.90 5.91
CA VAL A 46 1.92 9.65 4.80
C VAL A 46 1.08 10.89 4.45
N PHE A 47 1.11 11.93 5.30
CA PHE A 47 0.49 13.23 5.03
C PHE A 47 1.35 14.13 4.12
N LYS A 48 2.68 13.96 4.12
CA LYS A 48 3.62 14.83 3.38
C LYS A 48 3.31 15.00 1.88
N PRO A 49 2.84 13.98 1.14
CA PRO A 49 2.43 14.18 -0.24
C PRO A 49 1.31 15.20 -0.41
N ALA A 50 0.36 15.28 0.52
CA ALA A 50 -0.69 16.32 0.46
C ALA A 50 -0.09 17.72 0.67
N SER A 51 0.79 17.87 1.64
CA SER A 51 1.50 19.15 1.89
C SER A 51 2.28 19.63 0.68
N LEU A 52 3.04 18.74 0.06
CA LEU A 52 3.84 19.10 -1.12
C LEU A 52 3.00 19.24 -2.39
N LEU A 53 1.88 18.54 -2.51
CA LEU A 53 0.93 18.75 -3.60
C LEU A 53 0.34 20.16 -3.55
N VAL A 54 -0.01 20.65 -2.35
CA VAL A 54 -0.49 22.03 -2.17
C VAL A 54 0.56 23.03 -2.66
N ALA A 55 1.83 22.87 -2.26
CA ALA A 55 2.89 23.79 -2.67
C ALA A 55 3.16 23.77 -4.19
N LEU A 56 3.10 22.59 -4.82
CA LEU A 56 3.19 22.44 -6.28
C LEU A 56 2.01 23.08 -7.00
N ASP A 57 0.80 22.85 -6.50
CA ASP A 57 -0.44 23.29 -7.14
C ASP A 57 -0.65 24.79 -7.04
N ASP A 58 -0.26 25.38 -5.90
CA ASP A 58 -0.22 26.84 -5.71
C ASP A 58 0.91 27.50 -6.52
N GLY A 59 1.86 26.72 -7.07
CA GLY A 59 2.98 27.22 -7.88
C GLY A 59 4.05 27.97 -7.08
N VAL A 60 4.07 27.79 -5.75
CA VAL A 60 5.08 28.43 -4.89
C VAL A 60 6.43 27.71 -4.96
N VAL A 61 6.42 26.45 -5.40
CA VAL A 61 7.61 25.66 -5.71
C VAL A 61 7.38 24.83 -6.97
N ASP A 62 8.47 24.36 -7.58
CA ASP A 62 8.46 23.36 -8.62
C ASP A 62 9.36 22.16 -8.27
N THR A 63 9.46 21.19 -9.18
CA THR A 63 10.27 19.98 -8.95
C THR A 63 11.78 20.23 -8.93
N THR A 64 12.24 21.40 -9.38
CA THR A 64 13.65 21.79 -9.37
C THR A 64 14.06 22.45 -8.06
N TYR A 65 13.08 22.82 -7.23
CA TYR A 65 13.30 23.49 -5.95
C TYR A 65 14.24 22.66 -5.05
N ARG A 66 15.15 23.38 -4.37
CA ARG A 66 16.10 22.79 -3.45
C ARG A 66 15.92 23.36 -2.06
N VAL A 67 16.04 22.51 -1.07
CA VAL A 67 15.92 22.89 0.34
C VAL A 67 17.10 22.33 1.14
N GLU A 68 17.71 23.19 1.95
CA GLU A 68 18.77 22.80 2.87
C GLU A 68 18.16 22.13 4.10
N THR A 69 18.66 20.95 4.50
CA THR A 69 18.23 20.21 5.68
C THR A 69 19.35 20.07 6.73
N GLY A 70 20.52 20.62 6.44
CA GLY A 70 21.68 20.63 7.32
C GLY A 70 22.12 19.22 7.72
N CYS A 71 22.62 19.09 8.93
CA CYS A 71 23.04 17.82 9.52
C CYS A 71 21.88 17.00 10.13
N GLY A 72 20.64 17.26 9.71
CA GLY A 72 19.47 16.47 10.11
C GLY A 72 18.80 16.95 11.41
N VAL A 73 19.18 18.10 11.92
CA VAL A 73 18.49 18.82 13.00
C VAL A 73 18.33 20.28 12.57
N TRP A 74 17.12 20.80 12.64
CA TRP A 74 16.80 22.17 12.29
C TRP A 74 15.90 22.80 13.35
N GLN A 75 16.29 23.95 13.86
CA GLN A 75 15.48 24.68 14.85
C GLN A 75 14.32 25.42 14.18
N MET A 76 13.10 25.09 14.60
CA MET A 76 11.87 25.77 14.19
C MET A 76 11.14 26.30 15.42
N TYR A 77 11.16 27.64 15.59
CA TYR A 77 10.44 28.31 16.67
C TYR A 77 10.75 27.74 18.06
N GLY A 78 12.06 27.51 18.34
CA GLY A 78 12.53 26.98 19.60
C GLY A 78 12.37 25.46 19.81
N ARG A 79 11.95 24.74 18.80
CA ARG A 79 11.87 23.26 18.81
C ARG A 79 12.72 22.65 17.71
N ASP A 80 13.34 21.54 18.02
CA ASP A 80 14.12 20.77 17.04
C ASP A 80 13.22 19.94 16.14
N MET A 81 13.24 20.22 14.85
CA MET A 81 12.77 19.32 13.80
C MET A 81 13.91 18.38 13.41
N LYS A 82 13.66 17.07 13.42
CA LYS A 82 14.72 16.07 13.16
C LYS A 82 14.34 15.16 12.01
N ASP A 83 15.32 14.93 11.13
CA ASP A 83 15.27 13.85 10.16
C ASP A 83 15.71 12.53 10.81
N HIS A 84 15.24 11.39 10.29
CA HIS A 84 15.53 10.10 10.90
C HIS A 84 17.03 9.71 10.88
N ASN A 85 17.81 10.31 9.99
CA ASN A 85 19.26 10.10 9.86
C ASN A 85 20.13 11.16 10.57
N TRP A 86 19.55 11.97 11.46
CA TRP A 86 20.27 13.07 12.14
C TRP A 86 21.55 12.61 12.85
N ARG A 87 21.56 11.38 13.40
CA ARG A 87 22.76 10.79 14.04
C ARG A 87 23.82 10.36 13.02
N LYS A 88 23.50 10.35 11.74
CA LYS A 88 24.41 9.99 10.63
C LYS A 88 24.78 11.19 9.76
N GLY A 89 24.59 12.41 10.25
CA GLY A 89 24.98 13.65 9.58
C GLY A 89 23.94 14.30 8.68
N GLY A 90 22.68 13.83 8.70
CA GLY A 90 21.60 14.44 7.92
C GLY A 90 21.69 14.20 6.42
N TYR A 91 20.96 15.03 5.66
CA TYR A 91 20.89 14.92 4.19
C TYR A 91 21.49 16.12 3.45
N GLY A 92 21.82 17.23 4.16
CA GLY A 92 22.27 18.47 3.53
C GLY A 92 21.22 19.02 2.55
N MET A 93 21.63 19.36 1.34
CA MET A 93 20.77 19.90 0.30
C MET A 93 19.93 18.80 -0.38
N LEU A 94 18.62 18.92 -0.31
CA LEU A 94 17.69 18.02 -1.00
C LEU A 94 16.94 18.72 -2.13
N THR A 95 16.66 18.00 -3.22
CA THR A 95 15.67 18.42 -4.20
C THR A 95 14.26 18.16 -3.66
N PHE A 96 13.27 18.86 -4.21
CA PHE A 96 11.85 18.69 -3.86
C PHE A 96 11.44 17.19 -3.82
N ALA A 97 11.73 16.43 -4.87
CA ALA A 97 11.41 15.00 -4.92
C ALA A 97 12.11 14.19 -3.82
N LYS A 98 13.39 14.47 -3.56
CA LYS A 98 14.18 13.76 -2.55
C LYS A 98 13.66 13.99 -1.13
N THR A 99 12.95 15.10 -0.86
CA THR A 99 12.32 15.29 0.46
C THR A 99 11.28 14.21 0.74
N LEU A 100 10.55 13.74 -0.28
CA LEU A 100 9.62 12.60 -0.16
C LEU A 100 10.34 11.25 -0.22
N TRP A 101 11.35 11.08 -1.09
CA TRP A 101 12.09 9.82 -1.18
C TRP A 101 12.70 9.41 0.16
N TYR A 102 13.31 10.37 0.83
CA TYR A 102 13.95 10.17 2.13
C TYR A 102 13.03 10.51 3.31
N SER A 103 11.79 10.91 3.02
CA SER A 103 10.83 11.29 4.06
C SER A 103 11.38 12.36 5.03
N SER A 104 12.15 13.34 4.51
CA SER A 104 12.74 14.40 5.34
C SER A 104 11.64 15.23 6.00
N ASN A 105 11.68 15.30 7.33
CA ASN A 105 10.80 16.18 8.09
C ASN A 105 11.22 17.63 7.88
N ILE A 106 12.52 17.89 7.93
CA ILE A 106 13.08 19.24 7.78
C ILE A 106 12.77 19.78 6.38
N GLY A 107 13.00 18.96 5.33
CA GLY A 107 12.78 19.39 3.97
C GLY A 107 11.33 19.79 3.71
N VAL A 108 10.38 18.95 4.10
CA VAL A 108 8.95 19.25 3.91
C VAL A 108 8.51 20.43 4.77
N SER A 109 8.84 20.43 6.06
CA SER A 109 8.41 21.50 6.97
C SER A 109 8.99 22.87 6.59
N ARG A 110 10.25 22.93 6.10
CA ARG A 110 10.83 24.16 5.60
C ARG A 110 10.16 24.66 4.33
N ILE A 111 9.92 23.78 3.36
CA ILE A 111 9.19 24.18 2.13
C ILE A 111 7.85 24.82 2.48
N ILE A 112 7.10 24.21 3.39
CA ILE A 112 5.77 24.74 3.76
C ILE A 112 5.90 25.99 4.63
N ASP A 113 6.77 26.00 5.62
CA ASP A 113 6.93 27.15 6.49
C ASP A 113 7.44 28.37 5.74
N ASP A 114 8.44 28.22 4.88
CA ASP A 114 9.03 29.33 4.11
C ASP A 114 7.99 30.02 3.20
N HIS A 115 6.99 29.29 2.69
CA HIS A 115 6.00 29.84 1.75
C HIS A 115 4.65 30.20 2.39
N TYR A 116 4.30 29.63 3.54
CA TYR A 116 2.96 29.81 4.13
C TYR A 116 2.97 30.37 5.57
N ARG A 117 4.14 30.63 6.17
CA ARG A 117 4.22 31.13 7.58
C ARG A 117 3.43 32.41 7.82
N ASN A 118 3.34 33.27 6.82
CA ASN A 118 2.63 34.54 6.93
C ASN A 118 1.11 34.42 6.70
N CYS A 119 0.66 33.33 6.10
CA CYS A 119 -0.74 33.03 5.83
C CYS A 119 -0.98 31.52 5.89
N PRO A 120 -0.91 30.90 7.07
CA PRO A 120 -1.08 29.46 7.24
C PRO A 120 -2.48 28.97 6.85
N GLU A 121 -3.48 29.86 6.84
CA GLU A 121 -4.83 29.59 6.35
C GLU A 121 -4.82 29.12 4.89
N LYS A 122 -3.95 29.71 4.05
CA LYS A 122 -3.81 29.34 2.66
C LYS A 122 -3.33 27.91 2.50
N PHE A 123 -2.38 27.48 3.32
CA PHE A 123 -1.92 26.09 3.35
C PHE A 123 -3.05 25.13 3.74
N VAL A 124 -3.76 25.43 4.84
CA VAL A 124 -4.83 24.55 5.33
C VAL A 124 -6.00 24.50 4.33
N GLN A 125 -6.35 25.62 3.70
CA GLN A 125 -7.32 25.64 2.59
C GLN A 125 -6.84 24.75 1.43
N GLY A 126 -5.54 24.79 1.13
CA GLY A 126 -4.91 23.87 0.17
C GLY A 126 -5.11 22.41 0.56
N ILE A 127 -4.87 22.05 1.82
CA ILE A 127 -5.14 20.70 2.33
C ILE A 127 -6.62 20.34 2.20
N TYR A 128 -7.54 21.26 2.49
CA TYR A 128 -8.97 21.01 2.30
C TYR A 128 -9.33 20.75 0.82
N ARG A 129 -8.68 21.47 -0.12
CA ARG A 129 -8.84 21.19 -1.56
C ARG A 129 -8.44 19.77 -1.95
N THR A 130 -7.48 19.15 -1.25
CA THR A 130 -7.08 17.77 -1.52
C THR A 130 -8.13 16.73 -1.12
N GLY A 131 -9.21 17.12 -0.44
CA GLY A 131 -10.26 16.22 0.03
C GLY A 131 -9.95 15.46 1.32
N LEU A 132 -8.75 15.62 1.93
CA LEU A 132 -8.38 14.93 3.17
C LEU A 132 -9.27 15.29 4.37
N HIS A 133 -9.88 16.49 4.35
CA HIS A 133 -10.79 16.97 5.40
C HIS A 133 -12.26 16.64 5.12
N ASP A 134 -12.58 16.13 3.95
CA ASP A 134 -13.95 15.86 3.54
C ASP A 134 -14.59 14.78 4.42
N ASP A 135 -15.84 14.98 4.77
CA ASP A 135 -16.68 13.93 5.36
C ASP A 135 -17.03 12.91 4.27
N LEU A 136 -16.41 11.74 4.34
CA LEU A 136 -16.63 10.66 3.38
C LEU A 136 -18.02 10.01 3.53
N LYS A 137 -18.78 10.35 4.59
CA LYS A 137 -20.11 9.79 4.89
C LYS A 137 -20.12 8.26 4.83
N ILE A 138 -19.15 7.65 5.50
CA ILE A 138 -18.98 6.20 5.55
C ILE A 138 -20.16 5.57 6.27
N PRO A 139 -20.92 4.62 5.67
CA PRO A 139 -22.12 4.03 6.27
C PRO A 139 -21.75 2.87 7.23
N LEU A 140 -20.74 3.05 8.06
CA LEU A 140 -20.28 2.06 9.05
C LEU A 140 -20.27 2.67 10.43
N VAL A 141 -20.64 1.87 11.43
CA VAL A 141 -20.66 2.28 12.83
C VAL A 141 -19.26 2.69 13.28
N GLY A 142 -19.15 3.84 13.96
CA GLY A 142 -17.91 4.38 14.47
C GLY A 142 -17.11 5.21 13.45
N ALA A 143 -17.58 5.31 12.22
CA ALA A 143 -16.91 6.14 11.22
C ALA A 143 -16.83 7.60 11.67
N THR A 144 -15.66 8.21 11.50
CA THR A 144 -15.36 9.56 11.99
C THR A 144 -14.66 10.35 10.88
N PRO A 145 -15.06 11.60 10.58
CA PRO A 145 -14.37 12.43 9.61
C PRO A 145 -13.00 12.87 10.14
N ALA A 146 -12.10 13.22 9.22
CA ALA A 146 -10.80 13.77 9.57
C ALA A 146 -10.92 15.12 10.28
N ARG A 147 -9.99 15.39 11.21
CA ARG A 147 -9.92 16.65 11.96
C ARG A 147 -8.61 17.36 11.62
N ILE A 148 -8.70 18.37 10.79
CA ILE A 148 -7.60 19.23 10.37
C ILE A 148 -7.99 20.66 10.74
N ARG A 149 -7.27 21.23 11.70
CA ARG A 149 -7.62 22.53 12.28
C ARG A 149 -7.30 23.67 11.30
N MET A 150 -8.30 24.55 11.06
CA MET A 150 -8.09 25.83 10.37
C MET A 150 -7.54 26.84 11.35
N PRO A 151 -6.48 27.61 11.01
CA PRO A 151 -6.05 28.76 11.81
C PRO A 151 -7.18 29.77 11.95
N HIS A 152 -7.38 30.27 13.18
CA HIS A 152 -8.39 31.27 13.49
C HIS A 152 -7.73 32.47 14.13
N ARG A 153 -8.14 33.68 13.68
CA ARG A 153 -7.70 34.95 14.26
C ARG A 153 -8.82 35.54 15.11
N ASN A 154 -8.47 35.98 16.31
CA ASN A 154 -9.36 36.71 17.18
C ASN A 154 -9.61 38.14 16.68
N SER A 155 -10.46 38.92 17.38
CA SER A 155 -10.78 40.31 17.03
C SER A 155 -9.56 41.24 17.00
N HIS A 156 -8.44 40.88 17.61
CA HIS A 156 -7.19 41.63 17.62
C HIS A 156 -6.22 41.18 16.50
N GLY A 157 -6.66 40.29 15.58
CA GLY A 157 -5.85 39.76 14.49
C GLY A 157 -4.80 38.73 14.90
N GLN A 158 -4.78 38.30 16.16
CA GLN A 158 -3.87 37.29 16.69
C GLN A 158 -4.49 35.90 16.56
N TYR A 159 -3.65 34.90 16.31
CA TYR A 159 -4.09 33.51 16.33
C TYR A 159 -4.41 33.06 17.76
N ASP A 160 -5.59 32.51 17.98
CA ASP A 160 -6.05 31.98 19.28
C ASP A 160 -5.98 30.45 19.36
N ASN A 161 -5.95 29.78 18.22
CA ASN A 161 -5.88 28.31 18.12
C ASN A 161 -4.64 27.81 17.37
N TRP A 162 -3.64 28.66 17.09
CA TRP A 162 -2.52 28.35 16.22
C TRP A 162 -1.18 28.86 16.78
N ALA A 163 -0.25 27.95 17.02
CA ALA A 163 1.11 28.28 17.43
C ALA A 163 2.04 28.42 16.21
N LYS A 164 3.16 29.11 16.34
CA LYS A 164 4.17 29.22 15.28
C LYS A 164 4.69 27.85 14.83
N THR A 165 4.72 26.86 15.74
CA THR A 165 5.11 25.48 15.46
C THR A 165 4.03 24.68 14.73
N SER A 166 2.75 25.11 14.73
CA SER A 166 1.66 24.32 14.17
C SER A 166 1.82 24.06 12.66
N LEU A 167 2.22 25.06 11.89
CA LEU A 167 2.40 24.92 10.45
C LEU A 167 3.49 23.88 10.08
N PRO A 168 4.75 23.98 10.59
CA PRO A 168 5.78 22.99 10.30
C PRO A 168 5.40 21.57 10.76
N TRP A 169 4.78 21.42 11.94
CA TRP A 169 4.38 20.09 12.44
C TRP A 169 3.20 19.51 11.68
N MET A 170 2.20 20.32 11.32
CA MET A 170 1.07 19.90 10.48
C MET A 170 1.55 19.44 9.11
N SER A 171 2.52 20.11 8.51
CA SER A 171 3.04 19.76 7.18
C SER A 171 3.62 18.35 7.10
N ILE A 172 4.03 17.78 8.21
CA ILE A 172 4.57 16.42 8.31
C ILE A 172 3.60 15.44 8.97
N GLY A 173 2.31 15.85 9.15
CA GLY A 173 1.21 15.00 9.61
C GLY A 173 1.06 14.89 11.12
N TYR A 174 1.54 15.86 11.88
CA TYR A 174 1.21 16.05 13.29
C TYR A 174 0.18 17.17 13.46
N GLU A 175 -0.40 17.31 14.64
CA GLU A 175 -1.50 18.26 14.92
C GLU A 175 -2.71 18.10 14.00
N THR A 176 -2.84 16.94 13.33
CA THR A 176 -3.99 16.52 12.51
C THR A 176 -4.43 15.14 12.94
N GLN A 177 -5.69 14.83 12.74
CA GLN A 177 -6.25 13.50 13.04
C GLN A 177 -7.00 13.01 11.81
N VAL A 178 -6.49 11.96 11.18
CA VAL A 178 -6.98 11.46 9.90
C VAL A 178 -7.17 9.95 9.96
N PRO A 179 -8.41 9.45 9.79
CA PRO A 179 -8.65 8.02 9.74
C PRO A 179 -7.91 7.37 8.57
N PRO A 180 -7.51 6.10 8.70
CA PRO A 180 -6.84 5.38 7.62
C PRO A 180 -7.57 5.44 6.27
N ILE A 181 -8.90 5.33 6.28
CA ILE A 181 -9.71 5.40 5.06
C ILE A 181 -9.65 6.77 4.37
N SER A 182 -9.56 7.87 5.11
CA SER A 182 -9.42 9.22 4.52
C SER A 182 -8.04 9.38 3.87
N THR A 183 -6.99 8.88 4.53
CA THR A 183 -5.65 8.82 3.94
C THR A 183 -5.65 7.98 2.67
N LEU A 184 -6.26 6.79 2.69
CA LEU A 184 -6.36 5.93 1.49
C LEU A 184 -7.11 6.62 0.36
N THR A 185 -8.24 7.29 0.65
CA THR A 185 -9.04 8.00 -0.35
C THR A 185 -8.22 9.09 -1.04
N PHE A 186 -7.35 9.81 -0.31
CA PHE A 186 -6.42 10.76 -0.91
C PHE A 186 -5.43 10.08 -1.87
N TYR A 187 -4.81 8.96 -1.49
CA TYR A 187 -3.90 8.22 -2.39
C TYR A 187 -4.63 7.63 -3.59
N ASN A 188 -5.86 7.15 -3.40
CA ASN A 188 -6.74 6.72 -4.48
C ASN A 188 -7.01 7.85 -5.47
N THR A 189 -7.24 9.05 -4.97
CA THR A 189 -7.47 10.25 -5.79
C THR A 189 -6.25 10.62 -6.62
N ILE A 190 -5.05 10.55 -6.05
CA ILE A 190 -3.80 10.73 -6.82
C ILE A 190 -3.69 9.68 -7.92
N ALA A 191 -3.93 8.40 -7.59
CA ALA A 191 -3.93 7.28 -8.54
C ALA A 191 -4.96 7.49 -9.66
N ASN A 192 -6.12 8.06 -9.35
CA ASN A 192 -7.23 8.35 -10.26
C ASN A 192 -7.10 9.72 -10.96
N ASN A 193 -5.88 10.18 -11.19
CA ASN A 193 -5.55 11.43 -11.90
C ASN A 193 -6.18 12.68 -11.27
N GLY A 194 -6.45 12.67 -9.98
CA GLY A 194 -7.03 13.79 -9.24
C GLY A 194 -8.54 13.74 -9.04
N LYS A 195 -9.22 12.74 -9.60
CA LYS A 195 -10.66 12.52 -9.40
C LYS A 195 -10.91 11.74 -8.12
N MET A 196 -11.64 12.32 -7.18
CA MET A 196 -11.93 11.73 -5.87
C MET A 196 -13.25 10.98 -5.90
N MET A 197 -13.18 9.67 -5.66
CA MET A 197 -14.34 8.79 -5.55
C MET A 197 -14.71 8.60 -4.07
N ARG A 198 -16.03 8.54 -3.80
CA ARG A 198 -16.52 8.16 -2.47
C ARG A 198 -16.22 6.68 -2.20
N PRO A 199 -15.66 6.32 -1.03
CA PRO A 199 -15.53 4.91 -0.65
C PRO A 199 -16.88 4.21 -0.65
N ARG A 200 -17.01 3.15 -1.45
CA ARG A 200 -18.26 2.41 -1.65
C ARG A 200 -18.14 1.00 -1.09
N PHE A 201 -19.00 0.66 -0.13
CA PHE A 201 -19.01 -0.64 0.56
C PHE A 201 -20.06 -1.60 0.00
N VAL A 202 -21.10 -1.07 -0.63
CA VAL A 202 -22.20 -1.83 -1.23
C VAL A 202 -22.41 -1.34 -2.65
N SER A 203 -22.40 -2.25 -3.62
CA SER A 203 -22.68 -1.93 -5.02
C SER A 203 -24.13 -2.19 -5.39
N LYS A 204 -24.73 -3.24 -4.83
CA LYS A 204 -26.13 -3.59 -5.09
C LYS A 204 -26.71 -4.47 -3.99
N VAL A 205 -28.04 -4.46 -3.89
CA VAL A 205 -28.82 -5.40 -3.06
C VAL A 205 -29.53 -6.38 -4.01
N VAL A 206 -29.38 -7.67 -3.74
CA VAL A 206 -30.00 -8.74 -4.54
C VAL A 206 -30.98 -9.53 -3.68
N LYS A 207 -32.18 -9.80 -4.20
CA LYS A 207 -33.18 -10.66 -3.57
C LYS A 207 -33.65 -11.69 -4.60
N ASN A 208 -33.58 -12.98 -4.26
CA ASN A 208 -33.98 -14.09 -5.15
C ASN A 208 -33.28 -14.08 -6.54
N GLY A 209 -32.04 -13.59 -6.61
CA GLY A 209 -31.29 -13.47 -7.87
C GLY A 209 -31.55 -12.17 -8.65
N GLU A 210 -32.54 -11.39 -8.29
CA GLU A 210 -32.85 -10.11 -8.93
C GLU A 210 -32.24 -8.93 -8.17
N THR A 211 -31.66 -7.98 -8.89
CA THR A 211 -31.14 -6.74 -8.31
C THR A 211 -32.32 -5.81 -7.99
N ILE A 212 -32.53 -5.54 -6.69
CA ILE A 212 -33.62 -4.68 -6.21
C ILE A 212 -33.17 -3.24 -5.93
N MET A 213 -31.84 -3.02 -5.76
CA MET A 213 -31.28 -1.69 -5.55
C MET A 213 -29.83 -1.68 -6.03
N GLU A 214 -29.40 -0.61 -6.68
CA GLU A 214 -28.02 -0.38 -7.09
C GLU A 214 -27.50 0.93 -6.50
N PHE A 215 -26.20 0.95 -6.16
CA PHE A 215 -25.47 2.11 -5.69
C PHE A 215 -24.32 2.37 -6.69
N PRO A 216 -24.47 3.31 -7.63
CA PRO A 216 -23.42 3.63 -8.58
C PRO A 216 -22.21 4.26 -7.89
N PRO A 217 -21.01 4.23 -8.51
CA PRO A 217 -19.87 4.99 -8.04
C PRO A 217 -20.21 6.48 -7.97
N GLU A 218 -19.76 7.14 -6.88
CA GLU A 218 -20.02 8.57 -6.67
C GLU A 218 -18.72 9.36 -6.71
N VAL A 219 -18.69 10.41 -7.53
CA VAL A 219 -17.59 11.36 -7.59
C VAL A 219 -17.80 12.44 -6.53
N MET A 220 -16.88 12.57 -5.60
CA MET A 220 -16.91 13.63 -4.58
C MET A 220 -16.30 14.93 -5.11
N ARG A 221 -15.18 14.80 -5.86
CA ARG A 221 -14.49 15.93 -6.48
C ARG A 221 -13.98 15.51 -7.85
N GLU A 222 -14.28 16.28 -8.87
CA GLU A 222 -13.78 15.99 -10.24
C GLU A 222 -12.27 16.18 -10.34
N GLN A 223 -11.71 17.13 -9.56
CA GLN A 223 -10.29 17.44 -9.59
C GLN A 223 -9.84 18.08 -8.27
N ILE A 224 -8.84 17.51 -7.60
CA ILE A 224 -8.30 18.06 -6.34
C ILE A 224 -7.11 18.99 -6.53
N ALA A 225 -6.43 18.92 -7.67
CA ALA A 225 -5.29 19.76 -8.04
C ALA A 225 -5.10 19.73 -9.56
N LYS A 226 -4.32 20.66 -10.11
CA LYS A 226 -4.03 20.70 -11.54
C LYS A 226 -3.49 19.37 -12.06
N PRO A 227 -3.87 18.91 -13.26
CA PRO A 227 -3.41 17.62 -13.80
C PRO A 227 -1.87 17.48 -13.81
N GLN A 228 -1.16 18.59 -14.08
CA GLN A 228 0.30 18.60 -14.06
C GLN A 228 0.87 18.38 -12.66
N SER A 229 0.25 18.97 -11.61
CA SER A 229 0.65 18.77 -10.21
C SER A 229 0.43 17.32 -9.78
N ILE A 230 -0.70 16.73 -10.17
CA ILE A 230 -1.00 15.31 -9.93
C ILE A 230 0.04 14.43 -10.63
N LYS A 231 0.35 14.66 -11.90
CA LYS A 231 1.33 13.87 -12.66
C LYS A 231 2.73 13.91 -12.03
N LYS A 232 3.17 15.10 -11.60
CA LYS A 232 4.43 15.26 -10.87
C LYS A 232 4.42 14.46 -9.56
N MET A 233 3.32 14.51 -8.80
CA MET A 233 3.19 13.76 -7.56
C MET A 233 3.16 12.25 -7.79
N GLN A 234 2.48 11.76 -8.81
CA GLN A 234 2.50 10.34 -9.20
C GLN A 234 3.92 9.85 -9.47
N THR A 235 4.70 10.63 -10.25
CA THR A 235 6.10 10.30 -10.53
C THR A 235 6.94 10.24 -9.25
N ILE A 236 6.78 11.22 -8.36
CA ILE A 236 7.54 11.27 -7.10
C ILE A 236 7.16 10.11 -6.18
N LEU A 237 5.88 9.75 -6.08
CA LEU A 237 5.43 8.62 -5.26
C LEU A 237 5.94 7.26 -5.79
N GLU A 238 6.04 7.10 -7.11
CA GLU A 238 6.71 5.93 -7.70
C GLU A 238 8.19 5.90 -7.30
N GLN A 239 8.88 7.04 -7.38
CA GLN A 239 10.28 7.18 -7.00
C GLN A 239 10.54 6.97 -5.49
N VAL A 240 9.58 7.24 -4.61
CA VAL A 240 9.67 6.87 -3.19
C VAL A 240 9.86 5.36 -3.05
N VAL A 241 9.23 4.56 -3.91
CA VAL A 241 9.32 3.10 -3.89
C VAL A 241 10.56 2.61 -4.65
N SER A 242 10.80 3.11 -5.85
CA SER A 242 11.93 2.65 -6.69
C SER A 242 13.30 3.12 -6.17
N LEU A 243 13.40 4.34 -5.66
CA LEU A 243 14.65 5.00 -5.27
C LEU A 243 14.77 5.30 -3.77
N GLY A 244 13.63 5.47 -3.07
CA GLY A 244 13.55 5.96 -1.70
C GLY A 244 13.37 4.89 -0.63
N LEU A 245 12.73 5.29 0.47
CA LEU A 245 12.49 4.45 1.65
C LEU A 245 11.35 3.44 1.48
N GLY A 246 10.60 3.51 0.38
CA GLY A 246 9.47 2.63 0.09
C GLY A 246 9.84 1.29 -0.55
N LYS A 247 11.11 0.99 -0.79
CA LYS A 247 11.60 -0.19 -1.55
C LYS A 247 10.99 -1.53 -1.11
N LYS A 248 10.68 -1.70 0.17
CA LYS A 248 10.09 -2.93 0.71
C LYS A 248 8.64 -3.16 0.28
N ALA A 249 7.94 -2.12 -0.18
CA ALA A 249 6.60 -2.23 -0.75
C ALA A 249 6.61 -2.47 -2.27
N GLY A 250 7.77 -2.31 -2.91
CA GLY A 250 7.93 -2.47 -4.36
C GLY A 250 7.89 -3.93 -4.81
N SER A 251 7.49 -4.14 -6.06
CA SER A 251 7.42 -5.42 -6.72
C SER A 251 8.44 -5.50 -7.87
N PRO A 252 9.03 -6.67 -8.15
CA PRO A 252 9.81 -6.87 -9.37
C PRO A 252 8.92 -7.02 -10.62
N ASN A 253 7.61 -7.22 -10.44
CA ASN A 253 6.67 -7.62 -11.50
C ASN A 253 5.86 -6.43 -12.03
N PHE A 254 5.63 -5.41 -11.21
CA PHE A 254 4.88 -4.19 -11.54
C PHE A 254 5.38 -3.01 -10.71
N LYS A 255 5.13 -1.81 -11.21
CA LYS A 255 5.49 -0.59 -10.48
C LYS A 255 4.52 -0.31 -9.33
N VAL A 256 5.06 0.18 -8.24
CA VAL A 256 4.29 0.61 -7.07
C VAL A 256 4.60 2.07 -6.78
N ALA A 257 3.61 2.84 -6.45
CA ALA A 257 3.74 4.20 -5.96
C ALA A 257 3.18 4.31 -4.54
N GLY A 258 3.83 5.06 -3.67
CA GLY A 258 3.33 5.21 -2.31
C GLY A 258 4.29 5.91 -1.37
N LYS A 259 3.94 5.92 -0.10
CA LYS A 259 4.69 6.61 0.94
C LYS A 259 4.68 5.82 2.25
N THR A 260 5.83 5.75 2.89
CA THR A 260 6.02 5.22 4.25
C THR A 260 5.63 6.25 5.30
N GLY A 261 5.06 5.79 6.41
CA GLY A 261 4.81 6.58 7.60
C GLY A 261 5.39 5.93 8.85
N THR A 262 5.89 6.75 9.76
CA THR A 262 6.27 6.34 11.11
C THR A 262 5.99 7.54 12.00
N ALA A 263 4.91 7.49 12.76
CA ALA A 263 4.50 8.54 13.68
C ALA A 263 4.53 8.02 15.11
N GLN A 264 4.84 8.88 16.06
CA GLN A 264 4.62 8.61 17.47
C GLN A 264 3.14 8.86 17.79
N VAL A 265 2.53 7.95 18.55
CA VAL A 265 1.13 8.11 18.97
C VAL A 265 1.09 8.81 20.30
N SER A 266 0.39 9.94 20.36
CA SER A 266 0.18 10.68 21.62
C SER A 266 -0.74 9.88 22.56
N LYS A 267 -0.43 9.91 23.85
CA LYS A 267 -1.23 9.30 24.92
C LYS A 267 -2.18 10.32 25.57
N GLY A 268 -2.78 11.19 24.78
CA GLY A 268 -3.66 12.26 25.26
C GLY A 268 -2.90 13.28 26.12
N ALA A 269 -3.40 13.60 27.31
CA ALA A 269 -2.78 14.58 28.22
C ALA A 269 -1.33 14.23 28.61
N GLY A 270 -0.91 12.96 28.49
CA GLY A 270 0.45 12.51 28.74
C GLY A 270 1.45 12.78 27.61
N GLY A 271 0.98 13.24 26.44
CA GLY A 271 1.83 13.51 25.27
C GLY A 271 2.54 12.27 24.74
N TYR A 272 3.74 12.46 24.14
CA TYR A 272 4.52 11.40 23.50
C TYR A 272 5.51 10.69 24.43
N LYS A 273 5.81 11.23 25.61
CA LYS A 273 6.96 10.82 26.44
C LYS A 273 6.62 10.00 27.69
N ASN A 274 5.35 9.72 27.97
CA ASN A 274 4.97 8.95 29.15
C ASN A 274 5.10 7.44 28.91
N GLY A 275 6.14 6.84 29.48
CA GLY A 275 6.41 5.40 29.41
C GLY A 275 6.91 4.94 28.04
N ILE A 276 6.56 3.70 27.65
CA ILE A 276 6.95 3.14 26.35
C ILE A 276 6.22 3.88 25.23
N THR A 277 6.99 4.46 24.29
CA THR A 277 6.43 5.16 23.12
C THR A 277 5.66 4.20 22.24
N ASN A 278 4.43 4.56 21.89
CA ASN A 278 3.65 3.87 20.88
C ASN A 278 3.88 4.50 19.50
N TYR A 279 3.90 3.66 18.48
CA TYR A 279 4.12 4.07 17.10
C TYR A 279 2.96 3.62 16.21
N LEU A 280 2.58 4.50 15.29
CA LEU A 280 1.80 4.18 14.11
C LEU A 280 2.79 4.06 12.94
N VAL A 281 3.01 2.85 12.45
CA VAL A 281 3.76 2.62 11.22
C VAL A 281 2.79 2.35 10.09
N SER A 282 3.00 2.97 8.93
CA SER A 282 2.06 2.90 7.82
C SER A 282 2.76 2.85 6.47
N PHE A 283 2.06 2.33 5.49
CA PHE A 283 2.36 2.49 4.08
C PHE A 283 1.03 2.72 3.34
N ALA A 284 0.96 3.79 2.57
CA ALA A 284 -0.18 4.09 1.70
C ALA A 284 0.31 4.27 0.27
N GLY A 285 -0.41 3.69 -0.69
CA GLY A 285 0.01 3.73 -2.07
C GLY A 285 -0.97 3.05 -3.02
N TYR A 286 -0.53 2.82 -4.25
CA TYR A 286 -1.34 2.22 -5.31
C TYR A 286 -0.50 1.42 -6.29
N PHE A 287 -1.16 0.52 -7.00
CA PHE A 287 -0.52 -0.38 -7.96
C PHE A 287 -1.52 -0.84 -9.05
N PRO A 288 -1.01 -1.20 -10.27
CA PRO A 288 0.29 -0.80 -10.82
C PRO A 288 0.40 0.73 -10.92
N ALA A 289 1.62 1.31 -10.74
CA ALA A 289 1.76 2.77 -10.70
C ALA A 289 1.60 3.44 -12.08
N ASP A 290 1.86 2.72 -13.16
CA ASP A 290 1.72 3.16 -14.55
C ASP A 290 0.28 3.06 -15.09
N ASN A 291 -0.53 2.16 -14.52
CA ASN A 291 -1.96 2.03 -14.81
C ASN A 291 -2.71 1.65 -13.52
N PRO A 292 -2.97 2.61 -12.64
CA PRO A 292 -3.48 2.33 -11.31
C PRO A 292 -4.85 1.64 -11.33
N ARG A 293 -4.92 0.48 -10.70
CA ARG A 293 -6.17 -0.30 -10.53
C ARG A 293 -6.62 -0.36 -9.08
N TYR A 294 -5.67 -0.48 -8.16
CA TYR A 294 -5.96 -0.58 -6.74
C TYR A 294 -5.09 0.37 -5.94
N SER A 295 -5.68 0.99 -4.94
CA SER A 295 -4.97 1.66 -3.86
C SER A 295 -5.08 0.83 -2.58
N CYS A 296 -4.07 0.93 -1.73
CA CYS A 296 -4.01 0.18 -0.48
C CYS A 296 -3.34 1.01 0.61
N ILE A 297 -3.83 0.88 1.83
CA ILE A 297 -3.16 1.38 3.04
C ILE A 297 -2.99 0.24 4.04
N VAL A 298 -1.82 0.18 4.66
CA VAL A 298 -1.54 -0.70 5.80
C VAL A 298 -1.08 0.16 6.96
N CYS A 299 -1.75 0.03 8.11
CA CYS A 299 -1.42 0.71 9.35
C CYS A 299 -1.19 -0.32 10.45
N ILE A 300 -0.10 -0.17 11.21
CA ILE A 300 0.19 -1.04 12.36
C ILE A 300 0.50 -0.15 13.56
N GLN A 301 -0.27 -0.28 14.63
CA GLN A 301 0.00 0.36 15.91
C GLN A 301 0.76 -0.62 16.80
N LYS A 302 1.90 -0.19 17.30
CA LYS A 302 2.76 -1.03 18.14
C LYS A 302 3.51 -0.22 19.18
N SER A 303 3.89 -0.87 20.26
CA SER A 303 4.73 -0.30 21.31
C SER A 303 6.21 -0.54 21.04
N GLY A 304 7.04 0.43 21.38
CA GLY A 304 8.50 0.34 21.35
C GLY A 304 9.13 0.26 19.95
N LEU A 305 10.46 0.22 19.97
CA LEU A 305 11.28 0.02 18.77
C LEU A 305 11.57 -1.48 18.53
N PRO A 306 11.94 -1.90 17.31
CA PRO A 306 12.02 -1.09 16.09
C PRO A 306 10.63 -0.73 15.53
N ALA A 307 10.51 0.47 14.93
CA ALA A 307 9.29 0.94 14.26
C ALA A 307 9.66 1.52 12.90
N SER A 308 9.17 0.89 11.84
CA SER A 308 9.48 1.29 10.46
C SER A 308 8.30 1.00 9.54
N GLY A 309 7.72 2.06 8.96
CA GLY A 309 6.65 1.93 7.98
C GLY A 309 7.08 1.16 6.73
N GLY A 310 8.31 1.37 6.26
CA GLY A 310 8.84 0.66 5.09
C GLY A 310 9.01 -0.85 5.34
N SER A 311 9.61 -1.24 6.46
CA SER A 311 9.94 -2.65 6.74
C SER A 311 8.75 -3.45 7.28
N MET A 312 7.80 -2.83 7.95
CA MET A 312 6.63 -3.49 8.52
C MET A 312 5.42 -3.35 7.59
N SER A 313 4.82 -2.17 7.52
CA SER A 313 3.61 -1.95 6.72
C SER A 313 3.88 -2.06 5.21
N GLY A 314 5.06 -1.63 4.73
CA GLY A 314 5.46 -1.80 3.34
C GLY A 314 5.59 -3.25 2.91
N LYS A 315 6.08 -4.14 3.79
CA LYS A 315 6.13 -5.59 3.51
C LYS A 315 4.72 -6.19 3.38
N VAL A 316 3.82 -5.85 4.29
CA VAL A 316 2.42 -6.33 4.22
C VAL A 316 1.72 -5.78 2.96
N PHE A 317 1.94 -4.50 2.63
CA PHE A 317 1.45 -3.93 1.38
C PHE A 317 1.95 -4.70 0.16
N HIS A 318 3.25 -5.01 0.11
CA HIS A 318 3.86 -5.81 -0.96
C HIS A 318 3.14 -7.16 -1.11
N ASP A 319 2.96 -7.89 -0.01
CA ASP A 319 2.34 -9.21 -0.04
C ASP A 319 0.86 -9.15 -0.50
N ILE A 320 0.11 -8.10 -0.10
CA ILE A 320 -1.25 -7.83 -0.58
C ILE A 320 -1.24 -7.52 -2.08
N ALA A 321 -0.37 -6.62 -2.53
CA ALA A 321 -0.29 -6.21 -3.93
C ALA A 321 0.08 -7.39 -4.85
N GLU A 322 1.09 -8.18 -4.47
CA GLU A 322 1.48 -9.40 -5.20
C GLU A 322 0.31 -10.41 -5.27
N GLY A 323 -0.40 -10.63 -4.15
CA GLY A 323 -1.53 -11.54 -4.10
C GLY A 323 -2.69 -11.10 -5.02
N ILE A 324 -3.01 -9.82 -5.04
CA ILE A 324 -4.07 -9.25 -5.90
C ILE A 324 -3.66 -9.33 -7.37
N MET A 325 -2.45 -8.91 -7.70
CA MET A 325 -1.96 -8.92 -9.08
C MET A 325 -1.85 -10.34 -9.64
N ALA A 326 -1.42 -11.30 -8.83
CA ALA A 326 -1.41 -12.71 -9.23
C ALA A 326 -2.81 -13.27 -9.55
N GLN A 327 -3.86 -12.79 -8.88
CA GLN A 327 -5.25 -13.15 -9.16
C GLN A 327 -5.80 -12.42 -10.40
N SER A 328 -5.41 -11.16 -10.62
CA SER A 328 -5.87 -10.35 -11.76
C SER A 328 -5.42 -10.89 -13.11
N LEU A 329 -4.28 -11.57 -13.17
CA LEU A 329 -3.77 -12.22 -14.38
C LEU A 329 -4.72 -13.29 -14.94
N LYS A 330 -5.68 -13.77 -14.15
CA LYS A 330 -6.71 -14.71 -14.62
C LYS A 330 -7.80 -14.05 -15.46
N LEU A 331 -7.89 -12.73 -15.51
CA LEU A 331 -9.00 -12.00 -16.14
C LEU A 331 -8.61 -11.24 -17.42
N ASP A 332 -7.33 -10.94 -17.66
CA ASP A 332 -6.88 -10.10 -18.77
C ASP A 332 -6.28 -10.85 -19.96
N VAL A 333 -6.75 -12.05 -20.26
CA VAL A 333 -6.26 -12.87 -21.40
C VAL A 333 -6.68 -12.30 -22.77
N LYS A 334 -7.43 -11.19 -22.85
CA LYS A 334 -8.01 -10.70 -24.12
C LYS A 334 -7.19 -9.67 -24.89
N ASP A 335 -6.18 -9.02 -24.31
CA ASP A 335 -5.43 -7.95 -24.99
C ASP A 335 -3.89 -8.07 -24.91
N ALA A 336 -3.35 -9.26 -25.25
CA ALA A 336 -1.90 -9.46 -25.32
C ALA A 336 -1.35 -9.00 -26.70
N LYS A 337 -1.41 -7.70 -27.00
CA LYS A 337 -0.65 -7.12 -28.13
C LYS A 337 0.45 -6.12 -27.71
N ASP A 338 0.51 -5.70 -26.45
CA ASP A 338 1.61 -4.89 -25.94
C ASP A 338 2.46 -5.72 -25.00
N SER A 339 3.77 -5.61 -25.15
CA SER A 339 4.82 -6.31 -24.42
C SER A 339 4.87 -5.97 -22.93
N ALA A 340 3.75 -6.17 -22.21
CA ALA A 340 3.70 -6.15 -20.77
C ALA A 340 4.48 -7.34 -20.21
N SER A 341 5.26 -7.13 -19.16
CA SER A 341 5.99 -8.17 -18.44
C SER A 341 5.01 -9.25 -17.98
N ILE A 342 5.02 -10.40 -18.64
CA ILE A 342 4.19 -11.54 -18.26
C ILE A 342 4.67 -12.01 -16.88
N PHE A 343 3.76 -11.97 -15.90
CA PHE A 343 4.03 -12.56 -14.58
C PHE A 343 4.05 -14.07 -14.70
N VAL A 344 5.19 -14.67 -14.39
CA VAL A 344 5.34 -16.12 -14.38
C VAL A 344 5.05 -16.62 -12.96
N PRO A 345 3.95 -17.35 -12.72
CA PRO A 345 3.57 -17.83 -11.40
C PRO A 345 4.59 -18.85 -10.86
N ASP A 346 4.61 -19.01 -9.53
CA ASP A 346 5.32 -20.11 -8.89
C ASP A 346 4.54 -21.42 -9.12
N VAL A 347 5.04 -22.25 -10.00
CA VAL A 347 4.43 -23.53 -10.37
C VAL A 347 4.97 -24.63 -9.49
N LYS A 348 4.07 -25.37 -8.85
CA LYS A 348 4.41 -26.54 -8.03
C LYS A 348 4.83 -27.70 -8.90
N ASN A 349 5.71 -28.56 -8.40
CA ASN A 349 5.94 -29.88 -8.94
C ASN A 349 4.64 -30.72 -8.91
N GLY A 350 4.53 -31.72 -9.74
CA GLY A 350 3.36 -32.59 -9.80
C GLY A 350 3.02 -32.99 -11.23
N ASN A 351 1.75 -32.87 -11.62
CA ASN A 351 1.30 -33.15 -12.97
C ASN A 351 1.73 -32.02 -13.92
N VAL A 352 2.91 -32.17 -14.53
CA VAL A 352 3.48 -31.15 -15.44
C VAL A 352 2.75 -31.06 -16.77
N LEU A 353 2.01 -32.10 -17.20
CA LEU A 353 1.17 -32.04 -18.38
C LEU A 353 -0.03 -31.11 -18.18
N ALA A 354 -0.66 -31.19 -17.01
CA ALA A 354 -1.73 -30.26 -16.63
C ALA A 354 -1.20 -28.83 -16.45
N ALA A 355 -0.02 -28.68 -15.87
CA ALA A 355 0.64 -27.40 -15.73
C ALA A 355 0.94 -26.76 -17.09
N ASP A 356 1.47 -27.53 -18.04
CA ASP A 356 1.75 -27.07 -19.40
C ASP A 356 0.48 -26.60 -20.11
N TYR A 357 -0.59 -27.38 -20.02
CA TYR A 357 -1.89 -27.02 -20.58
C TYR A 357 -2.38 -25.67 -20.04
N VAL A 358 -2.38 -25.51 -18.72
CA VAL A 358 -2.86 -24.26 -18.07
C VAL A 358 -1.97 -23.08 -18.43
N LEU A 359 -0.64 -23.24 -18.35
CA LEU A 359 0.31 -22.16 -18.64
C LEU A 359 0.22 -21.70 -20.09
N THR A 360 0.11 -22.63 -21.04
CA THR A 360 -0.06 -22.32 -22.46
C THR A 360 -1.34 -21.55 -22.74
N HIS A 361 -2.46 -21.92 -22.09
CA HIS A 361 -3.72 -21.18 -22.20
C HIS A 361 -3.69 -19.80 -21.53
N LEU A 362 -2.76 -19.60 -20.59
CA LEU A 362 -2.48 -18.28 -19.98
C LEU A 362 -1.45 -17.46 -20.78
N GLY A 363 -0.99 -17.93 -21.94
CA GLY A 363 0.00 -17.24 -22.77
C GLY A 363 1.42 -17.27 -22.22
N ILE A 364 1.71 -18.13 -21.22
CA ILE A 364 3.02 -18.29 -20.62
C ILE A 364 3.82 -19.32 -21.40
N LYS A 365 5.03 -18.95 -21.87
CA LYS A 365 5.90 -19.90 -22.59
C LYS A 365 6.40 -21.00 -21.67
N THR A 366 6.16 -22.23 -22.08
CA THR A 366 6.68 -23.43 -21.42
C THR A 366 7.76 -24.07 -22.29
N ASN A 367 8.81 -24.58 -21.65
CA ASN A 367 9.81 -25.43 -22.28
C ASN A 367 9.67 -26.83 -21.71
N THR A 368 9.29 -27.79 -22.54
CA THR A 368 9.06 -29.19 -22.13
C THR A 368 10.13 -30.12 -22.68
N ASN A 369 10.46 -31.20 -21.96
CA ASN A 369 11.39 -32.23 -22.38
C ASN A 369 10.67 -33.51 -22.88
N TRP A 370 9.37 -33.39 -23.24
CA TRP A 370 8.61 -34.47 -23.86
C TRP A 370 7.95 -33.98 -25.14
N SER A 371 7.78 -34.92 -26.08
CA SER A 371 6.98 -34.75 -27.27
C SER A 371 5.74 -35.64 -27.15
N GLY A 372 4.54 -35.10 -27.32
CA GLY A 372 3.31 -35.85 -27.32
C GLY A 372 2.09 -34.98 -27.08
N SER A 373 0.98 -35.35 -27.70
CA SER A 373 -0.27 -34.65 -27.57
C SER A 373 -0.96 -34.99 -26.24
N TYR A 374 -1.78 -34.08 -25.74
CA TYR A 374 -2.64 -34.23 -24.57
C TYR A 374 -3.70 -35.35 -24.72
N ALA A 375 -3.72 -36.06 -25.85
CA ALA A 375 -4.79 -36.94 -26.27
C ALA A 375 -4.96 -38.20 -25.42
N ASN A 376 -3.98 -38.62 -24.65
CA ASN A 376 -4.03 -39.90 -23.93
C ASN A 376 -4.39 -39.80 -22.42
N GLY A 377 -4.67 -38.62 -21.91
CA GLY A 377 -5.22 -38.40 -20.56
C GLY A 377 -4.34 -38.83 -19.36
N ASN A 378 -3.21 -39.50 -19.60
CA ASN A 378 -2.35 -39.96 -18.52
C ASN A 378 -1.48 -38.81 -17.98
N PRO A 379 -1.43 -38.61 -16.64
CA PRO A 379 -0.64 -37.56 -16.02
C PRO A 379 0.86 -37.80 -16.30
N ILE A 380 1.59 -36.72 -16.64
CA ILE A 380 3.04 -36.70 -16.68
C ILE A 380 3.52 -36.08 -15.41
N TRP A 381 4.22 -36.87 -14.58
CA TRP A 381 4.79 -36.39 -13.32
C TRP A 381 6.17 -35.81 -13.53
N GLY A 382 6.43 -34.67 -12.87
CA GLY A 382 7.71 -33.98 -13.06
C GLY A 382 7.86 -32.73 -12.21
N LYS A 383 8.90 -31.97 -12.55
CA LYS A 383 9.30 -30.73 -11.87
C LYS A 383 9.08 -29.52 -12.75
N ALA A 384 8.79 -28.39 -12.08
CA ALA A 384 8.66 -27.09 -12.71
C ALA A 384 9.75 -26.16 -12.20
N GLU A 385 10.48 -25.52 -13.11
CA GLU A 385 11.52 -24.54 -12.80
C GLU A 385 11.27 -23.25 -13.56
N ARG A 386 11.34 -22.13 -12.85
CA ARG A 386 11.23 -20.81 -13.48
C ARG A 386 12.53 -20.46 -14.19
N ILE A 387 12.45 -20.12 -15.48
CA ILE A 387 13.59 -19.64 -16.27
C ILE A 387 13.41 -18.15 -16.52
N GLY A 388 14.18 -17.33 -15.79
CA GLY A 388 14.08 -15.87 -15.90
C GLY A 388 12.70 -15.33 -15.52
N SER A 389 12.27 -14.26 -16.19
CA SER A 389 11.01 -13.57 -15.91
C SER A 389 9.84 -13.97 -16.81
N ARG A 390 10.04 -14.81 -17.84
CA ARG A 390 9.05 -14.98 -18.91
C ARG A 390 8.71 -16.43 -19.28
N SER A 391 9.39 -17.42 -18.72
CA SER A 391 9.17 -18.82 -19.10
C SER A 391 9.35 -19.80 -17.94
N ILE A 392 8.71 -20.94 -18.06
CA ILE A 392 8.79 -22.07 -17.12
C ILE A 392 9.30 -23.28 -17.87
N LYS A 393 10.28 -23.97 -17.30
CA LYS A 393 10.74 -25.26 -17.78
C LYS A 393 10.04 -26.35 -17.00
N LEU A 394 9.41 -27.26 -17.72
CA LEU A 394 8.71 -28.40 -17.18
C LEU A 394 9.48 -29.67 -17.56
N PHE A 395 9.87 -30.45 -16.55
CA PHE A 395 10.63 -31.67 -16.76
C PHE A 395 9.81 -32.89 -16.41
N LYS A 396 9.72 -33.85 -17.34
CA LYS A 396 9.26 -35.18 -17.02
C LYS A 396 10.31 -35.89 -16.18
N GLU A 397 9.95 -36.35 -14.97
CA GLU A 397 10.80 -37.24 -14.21
C GLU A 397 10.68 -38.69 -14.68
N LYS A 398 11.78 -39.47 -14.54
CA LYS A 398 11.74 -40.90 -14.78
C LYS A 398 10.72 -41.53 -13.83
N GLN A 399 9.73 -42.21 -14.39
CA GLN A 399 8.81 -43.01 -13.60
C GLN A 399 9.60 -44.22 -13.09
N TYR A 400 9.82 -44.25 -11.79
CA TYR A 400 10.37 -45.45 -11.12
C TYR A 400 9.27 -46.52 -11.03
N GLY A 401 9.68 -47.79 -11.03
CA GLY A 401 8.75 -48.93 -10.95
C GLY A 401 7.86 -48.90 -9.69
N LYS A 402 6.83 -49.73 -9.65
CA LYS A 402 5.83 -49.76 -8.55
C LYS A 402 6.44 -49.98 -7.15
N SER A 403 7.65 -50.49 -7.08
CA SER A 403 8.37 -50.80 -5.85
C SER A 403 9.18 -49.62 -5.28
N THR A 404 9.22 -48.48 -5.94
CA THR A 404 10.02 -47.31 -5.52
C THR A 404 9.13 -46.19 -5.04
N VAL A 405 9.45 -45.63 -3.84
CA VAL A 405 8.77 -44.44 -3.32
C VAL A 405 9.13 -43.23 -4.19
N PRO A 406 8.13 -42.52 -4.76
CA PRO A 406 8.41 -41.36 -5.61
C PRO A 406 8.88 -40.19 -4.79
N ASP A 407 9.75 -39.34 -5.37
CA ASP A 407 10.04 -38.02 -4.81
C ASP A 407 8.85 -37.08 -5.02
N ILE A 408 8.17 -36.72 -3.96
CA ILE A 408 7.02 -35.83 -3.98
C ILE A 408 7.36 -34.41 -3.51
N THR A 409 8.64 -34.11 -3.29
CA THR A 409 9.10 -32.79 -2.81
C THR A 409 8.72 -31.68 -3.80
N GLY A 410 8.16 -30.60 -3.28
CA GLY A 410 7.68 -29.47 -4.09
C GLY A 410 6.30 -29.66 -4.73
N MET A 411 5.67 -30.84 -4.60
CA MET A 411 4.32 -31.09 -5.11
C MET A 411 3.24 -30.43 -4.23
N GLY A 412 2.10 -30.14 -4.84
CA GLY A 412 0.89 -29.80 -4.11
C GLY A 412 0.34 -31.03 -3.38
N ALA A 413 -0.38 -30.83 -2.27
CA ALA A 413 -0.89 -31.91 -1.45
C ALA A 413 -1.74 -32.93 -2.26
N ARG A 414 -2.61 -32.46 -3.18
CA ARG A 414 -3.45 -33.33 -4.02
C ARG A 414 -2.60 -34.25 -4.92
N ASP A 415 -1.60 -33.69 -5.60
CA ASP A 415 -0.74 -34.45 -6.51
C ASP A 415 0.14 -35.43 -5.73
N ALA A 416 0.66 -35.02 -4.57
CA ALA A 416 1.45 -35.87 -3.69
C ALA A 416 0.65 -37.08 -3.19
N ILE A 417 -0.59 -36.88 -2.71
CA ILE A 417 -1.49 -37.95 -2.27
C ILE A 417 -1.73 -38.93 -3.44
N PHE A 418 -2.15 -38.42 -4.57
CA PHE A 418 -2.44 -39.26 -5.74
C PHE A 418 -1.21 -40.07 -6.15
N CYS A 419 -0.03 -39.45 -6.18
CA CYS A 419 1.21 -40.10 -6.56
C CYS A 419 1.61 -41.24 -5.60
N MET A 420 1.36 -41.10 -4.31
CA MET A 420 1.65 -42.08 -3.28
C MET A 420 0.58 -43.18 -3.22
N GLU A 421 -0.69 -42.80 -3.16
CA GLU A 421 -1.80 -43.75 -2.99
C GLU A 421 -2.04 -44.62 -4.23
N SER A 422 -1.77 -44.12 -5.44
CA SER A 422 -1.78 -44.91 -6.65
C SER A 422 -0.75 -46.06 -6.66
N ARG A 423 0.20 -46.01 -5.71
CA ARG A 423 1.22 -47.06 -5.45
C ARG A 423 0.93 -47.87 -4.20
N GLY A 424 -0.23 -47.69 -3.58
CA GLY A 424 -0.61 -48.41 -2.36
C GLY A 424 -0.01 -47.88 -1.08
N ILE A 425 0.64 -46.67 -1.11
CA ILE A 425 1.26 -46.05 0.05
C ILE A 425 0.24 -45.14 0.72
N ARG A 426 -0.16 -45.43 1.94
CA ARG A 426 -1.05 -44.56 2.73
C ARG A 426 -0.36 -43.27 3.09
N THR A 427 -1.03 -42.15 2.87
CA THR A 427 -0.50 -40.80 3.13
C THR A 427 -1.18 -40.16 4.34
N ARG A 428 -0.38 -39.41 5.11
CA ARG A 428 -0.87 -38.55 6.18
C ARG A 428 -0.30 -37.15 5.96
N ILE A 429 -1.17 -36.13 5.88
CA ILE A 429 -0.75 -34.76 5.62
C ILE A 429 -0.68 -33.99 6.93
N HIS A 430 0.42 -33.31 7.15
CA HIS A 430 0.60 -32.30 8.20
C HIS A 430 0.98 -30.97 7.56
N GLY A 431 0.11 -29.95 7.67
CA GLY A 431 0.34 -28.61 7.12
C GLY A 431 -0.40 -28.32 5.81
N ARG A 432 0.00 -27.24 5.16
CA ARG A 432 -0.61 -26.72 3.91
C ARG A 432 0.48 -26.24 2.95
N GLY A 433 0.22 -26.25 1.65
CA GLY A 433 1.11 -25.69 0.61
C GLY A 433 1.83 -26.75 -0.20
N LYS A 434 3.17 -26.65 -0.27
CA LYS A 434 4.03 -27.62 -0.98
C LYS A 434 4.57 -28.65 0.00
N VAL A 435 4.76 -29.86 -0.47
CA VAL A 435 5.49 -30.90 0.27
C VAL A 435 6.96 -30.49 0.41
N ILE A 436 7.47 -30.45 1.61
CA ILE A 436 8.86 -30.06 1.90
C ILE A 436 9.73 -31.24 2.34
N LYS A 437 9.10 -32.31 2.88
CA LYS A 437 9.77 -33.56 3.28
C LYS A 437 8.74 -34.69 3.43
#